data_759cfa622791245c86086b0adf5ebf93
#
_entry.id   759cfa622791245c86086b0adf5ebf93
#
_cell.length_a   1.000
_cell.length_b   1.000
_cell.length_c   1.000
_cell.angle_alpha   90.00
_cell.angle_beta   90.00
_cell.angle_gamma   90.00
#
_symmetry.space_group_name_H-M   'P 1'
#
loop_
_entity.id
_entity.type
_entity.pdbx_description
1 polymer ?
#
loop_
_entity_poly.entity_id
_entity_poly.type
_entity_poly.pdbx_seq_one_letter_code
_entity_poly.pdbx_strand_id
1 'polypeptide(L)'
;MRVLITVPTKSGYGGVTNYYLGIKEYWKENIEYFYFGRKPWRNIFYPFLIIRFIIRLICFKPDIVLLNPSLGDKALKRDFIYLNICRFFRKKTSVFIHGFNFEYAKNADWKWISANLNKALCIFVLSQDFKNELIRRGIKSDIHLTSTKVPDYFISGFDLSMRQGKAENI
;
A
#
# COMPACT_ATOMS: atom_id res chain seq x y z
N MET A 1 10.14 4.84 16.76
CA MET A 1 10.45 4.27 15.40
C MET A 1 10.07 5.30 14.34
N ARG A 2 10.84 5.40 13.21
CA ARG A 2 10.52 6.29 12.08
C ARG A 2 10.00 5.45 10.92
N VAL A 3 8.83 5.77 10.41
CA VAL A 3 8.20 5.03 9.32
C VAL A 3 7.92 5.95 8.13
N LEU A 4 8.41 5.60 6.95
CA LEU A 4 8.10 6.28 5.70
C LEU A 4 7.03 5.49 4.95
N ILE A 5 5.89 6.12 4.68
CA ILE A 5 4.75 5.48 4.02
C ILE A 5 4.55 6.08 2.63
N THR A 6 4.54 5.25 1.58
CA THR A 6 4.22 5.73 0.23
C THR A 6 2.71 5.82 0.03
N VAL A 7 2.22 6.97 -0.41
CA VAL A 7 0.79 7.22 -0.59
C VAL A 7 0.55 7.91 -1.95
N PRO A 8 -0.53 7.58 -2.68
CA PRO A 8 -0.80 8.17 -4.00
C PRO A 8 -0.91 9.69 -3.99
N THR A 9 -1.69 10.25 -3.09
CA THR A 9 -1.94 11.71 -3.01
C THR A 9 -2.08 12.17 -1.58
N LYS A 10 -1.90 13.48 -1.37
CA LYS A 10 -2.09 14.14 -0.08
C LYS A 10 -3.57 14.35 0.25
N SER A 11 -4.40 14.49 -0.78
CA SER A 11 -5.84 14.71 -0.68
C SER A 11 -6.53 14.09 -1.88
N GLY A 12 -7.82 13.82 -1.79
CA GLY A 12 -8.64 13.30 -2.89
C GLY A 12 -9.11 11.86 -2.69
N TYR A 13 -9.91 11.39 -3.64
CA TYR A 13 -10.56 10.10 -3.56
C TYR A 13 -9.58 8.94 -3.83
N GLY A 14 -9.60 7.92 -2.95
CA GLY A 14 -8.85 6.66 -3.15
C GLY A 14 -8.66 5.89 -1.87
N GLY A 15 -8.88 4.58 -1.94
CA GLY A 15 -8.84 3.69 -0.79
C GLY A 15 -7.57 3.83 0.06
N VAL A 16 -6.39 3.83 -0.56
CA VAL A 16 -5.12 3.97 0.16
C VAL A 16 -5.00 5.34 0.84
N THR A 17 -5.35 6.43 0.13
CA THR A 17 -5.29 7.78 0.68
C THR A 17 -6.24 7.94 1.87
N ASN A 18 -7.49 7.51 1.70
CA ASN A 18 -8.52 7.60 2.75
C ASN A 18 -8.16 6.73 3.96
N TYR A 19 -7.61 5.53 3.73
CA TYR A 19 -7.11 4.68 4.81
C TYR A 19 -6.11 5.43 5.70
N TYR A 20 -5.06 6.03 5.10
CA TYR A 20 -4.03 6.72 5.88
C TYR A 20 -4.49 8.06 6.45
N LEU A 21 -5.41 8.76 5.80
CA LEU A 21 -6.04 9.94 6.40
C LEU A 21 -6.86 9.56 7.64
N GLY A 22 -7.61 8.45 7.57
CA GLY A 22 -8.43 7.99 8.68
C GLY A 22 -7.68 7.51 9.90
N ILE A 23 -6.45 6.99 9.74
CA ILE A 23 -5.66 6.50 10.88
C ILE A 23 -4.56 7.47 11.30
N LYS A 24 -4.45 8.64 10.67
CA LYS A 24 -3.34 9.57 10.89
C LYS A 24 -3.18 10.00 12.35
N GLU A 25 -4.28 10.21 13.04
CA GLU A 25 -4.30 10.68 14.44
C GLU A 25 -3.98 9.57 15.46
N TYR A 26 -4.06 8.31 15.03
CA TYR A 26 -3.82 7.15 15.91
C TYR A 26 -2.35 6.68 15.91
N TRP A 27 -1.51 7.28 15.06
CA TRP A 27 -0.10 6.94 15.05
C TRP A 27 0.62 7.44 16.30
N LYS A 28 1.31 6.52 16.99
CA LYS A 28 2.21 6.84 18.11
C LYS A 28 3.67 7.01 17.63
N GLU A 29 3.94 6.65 16.40
CA GLU A 29 5.26 6.63 15.78
C GLU A 29 5.53 7.90 14.98
N ASN A 30 6.79 8.18 14.70
CA ASN A 30 7.16 9.28 13.82
C ASN A 30 6.94 8.86 12.37
N ILE A 31 5.82 9.28 11.79
CA ILE A 31 5.38 8.92 10.44
C ILE A 31 5.61 10.06 9.47
N GLU A 32 6.24 9.74 8.34
CA GLU A 32 6.31 10.63 7.18
C GLU A 32 5.64 9.98 5.97
N TYR A 33 4.83 10.76 5.24
CA TYR A 33 4.17 10.32 4.03
C TYR A 33 4.91 10.79 2.79
N PHE A 34 5.25 9.86 1.91
CA PHE A 34 5.79 10.15 0.59
C PHE A 34 4.68 10.09 -0.45
N TYR A 35 4.31 11.26 -0.99
CA TYR A 35 3.27 11.38 -2.00
C TYR A 35 3.86 11.34 -3.40
N PHE A 36 3.44 10.37 -4.24
CA PHE A 36 3.95 10.19 -5.60
C PHE A 36 3.01 10.72 -6.70
N GLY A 37 1.79 11.21 -6.35
CA GLY A 37 0.86 11.85 -7.29
C GLY A 37 0.04 10.89 -8.16
N ARG A 38 -0.99 11.42 -8.82
CA ARG A 38 -1.91 10.67 -9.70
C ARG A 38 -1.94 11.17 -11.15
N LYS A 39 -1.22 12.24 -11.51
CA LYS A 39 -1.38 12.92 -12.82
C LYS A 39 -0.78 12.13 -13.99
N PRO A 40 -1.37 12.22 -15.22
CA PRO A 40 -0.95 11.43 -16.39
C PRO A 40 0.47 11.74 -16.92
N TRP A 41 0.99 12.92 -16.69
CA TRP A 41 2.39 13.33 -17.01
C TRP A 41 3.44 12.73 -16.05
N ARG A 42 3.01 11.86 -15.18
CA ARG A 42 3.84 11.15 -14.20
C ARG A 42 5.06 10.45 -14.82
N ASN A 43 4.95 10.02 -16.08
CA ASN A 43 6.05 9.33 -16.74
C ASN A 43 7.25 10.24 -17.01
N ILE A 44 7.03 11.51 -17.33
CA ILE A 44 8.10 12.50 -17.56
C ILE A 44 8.76 12.89 -16.23
N PHE A 45 7.99 12.97 -15.14
CA PHE A 45 8.49 13.34 -13.81
C PHE A 45 8.93 12.15 -12.97
N TYR A 46 8.89 10.94 -13.50
CA TYR A 46 9.21 9.74 -12.73
C TYR A 46 10.65 9.72 -12.20
N PRO A 47 11.70 10.09 -12.97
CA PRO A 47 13.06 10.21 -12.44
C PRO A 47 13.16 11.20 -11.27
N PHE A 48 12.46 12.33 -11.37
CA PHE A 48 12.40 13.31 -10.28
C PHE A 48 11.75 12.76 -9.01
N LEU A 49 10.70 11.96 -9.14
CA LEU A 49 10.08 11.28 -8.00
C LEU A 49 11.02 10.28 -7.34
N ILE A 50 11.81 9.55 -8.13
CA ILE A 50 12.85 8.64 -7.62
C ILE A 50 13.89 9.41 -6.82
N ILE A 51 14.44 10.50 -7.37
CA ILE A 51 15.39 11.34 -6.68
C ILE A 51 14.83 11.89 -5.37
N ARG A 52 13.60 12.40 -5.40
CA ARG A 52 12.90 12.89 -4.21
C ARG A 52 12.69 11.79 -3.16
N PHE A 53 12.39 10.56 -3.58
CA PHE A 53 12.27 9.42 -2.68
C PHE A 53 13.61 9.09 -2.02
N ILE A 54 14.71 9.06 -2.79
CA ILE A 54 16.06 8.83 -2.29
C ILE A 54 16.46 9.92 -1.27
N ILE A 55 16.21 11.19 -1.58
CA ILE A 55 16.45 12.29 -0.64
C ILE A 55 15.70 12.07 0.66
N ARG A 56 14.42 11.62 0.60
CA ARG A 56 13.63 11.30 1.80
C ARG A 56 14.22 10.14 2.61
N LEU A 57 14.68 9.09 1.95
CA LEU A 57 15.36 7.98 2.64
C LEU A 57 16.61 8.43 3.38
N ILE A 58 17.38 9.36 2.80
CA ILE A 58 18.62 9.87 3.38
C ILE A 58 18.34 10.86 4.52
N CYS A 59 17.43 11.82 4.31
CA CYS A 59 17.15 12.90 5.28
C CYS A 59 16.31 12.40 6.45
N PHE A 60 15.21 11.68 6.19
CA PHE A 60 14.33 11.19 7.24
C PHE A 60 14.90 9.96 7.96
N LYS A 61 15.77 9.19 7.28
CA LYS A 61 16.40 7.96 7.81
C LYS A 61 15.38 7.00 8.43
N PRO A 62 14.36 6.55 7.67
CA PRO A 62 13.33 5.67 8.22
C PRO A 62 13.93 4.35 8.69
N ASP A 63 13.37 3.81 9.78
CA ASP A 63 13.66 2.46 10.25
C ASP A 63 12.94 1.42 9.41
N ILE A 64 11.71 1.77 8.96
CA ILE A 64 10.88 0.94 8.07
C ILE A 64 10.27 1.82 6.98
N VAL A 65 10.19 1.28 5.77
CA VAL A 65 9.44 1.85 4.65
C VAL A 65 8.24 0.96 4.36
N LEU A 66 7.03 1.55 4.32
CA LEU A 66 5.80 0.84 3.98
C LEU A 66 5.36 1.26 2.57
N LEU A 67 5.40 0.31 1.65
CA LEU A 67 4.93 0.48 0.28
C LEU A 67 3.48 0.01 0.15
N ASN A 68 2.70 0.69 -0.67
CA ASN A 68 1.26 0.48 -0.79
C ASN A 68 0.81 0.21 -2.24
N PRO A 69 1.27 -0.89 -2.87
CA PRO A 69 0.78 -1.27 -4.19
C PRO A 69 -0.66 -1.80 -4.14
N SER A 70 -1.33 -1.68 -5.31
CA SER A 70 -2.39 -2.60 -5.67
C SER A 70 -1.79 -3.69 -6.55
N LEU A 71 -2.35 -4.90 -6.54
CA LEU A 71 -1.94 -5.96 -7.45
C LEU A 71 -2.42 -5.62 -8.88
N GLY A 72 -1.55 -4.94 -9.62
CA GLY A 72 -1.76 -4.50 -10.98
C GLY A 72 -0.45 -4.00 -11.59
N ASP A 73 -0.29 -4.16 -12.90
CA ASP A 73 0.99 -3.99 -13.61
C ASP A 73 1.70 -2.66 -13.29
N LYS A 74 1.02 -1.53 -13.48
CA LYS A 74 1.63 -0.20 -13.28
C LYS A 74 1.98 0.09 -11.81
N ALA A 75 1.15 -0.39 -10.89
CA ALA A 75 1.37 -0.19 -9.46
C ALA A 75 2.56 -1.01 -8.98
N LEU A 76 2.61 -2.30 -9.33
CA LEU A 76 3.70 -3.18 -8.94
C LEU A 76 5.05 -2.71 -9.52
N LYS A 77 5.10 -2.36 -10.82
CA LYS A 77 6.33 -1.86 -11.45
C LYS A 77 6.89 -0.65 -10.71
N ARG A 78 6.03 0.31 -10.36
CA ARG A 78 6.43 1.49 -9.59
C ARG A 78 6.95 1.10 -8.21
N ASP A 79 6.19 0.32 -7.45
CA ASP A 79 6.53 0.04 -6.05
C ASP A 79 7.72 -0.90 -5.93
N PHE A 80 7.97 -1.78 -6.91
CA PHE A 80 9.17 -2.60 -6.95
C PHE A 80 10.44 -1.80 -7.23
N ILE A 81 10.35 -0.67 -7.94
CA ILE A 81 11.46 0.25 -8.05
C ILE A 81 11.79 0.84 -6.67
N TYR A 82 10.78 1.33 -5.93
CA TYR A 82 10.98 1.82 -4.56
C TYR A 82 11.51 0.73 -3.62
N LEU A 83 11.00 -0.50 -3.73
CA LEU A 83 11.49 -1.65 -2.96
C LEU A 83 12.98 -1.91 -3.21
N ASN A 84 13.40 -1.93 -4.47
CA ASN A 84 14.81 -2.14 -4.83
C ASN A 84 15.71 -0.97 -4.38
N ILE A 85 15.22 0.27 -4.44
CA ILE A 85 15.92 1.43 -3.88
C ILE A 85 16.08 1.28 -2.36
N CYS A 86 15.01 0.94 -1.63
CA CYS A 86 15.07 0.70 -0.20
C CYS A 86 16.10 -0.37 0.15
N ARG A 87 16.12 -1.47 -0.61
CA ARG A 87 17.09 -2.55 -0.43
C ARG A 87 18.53 -2.08 -0.67
N PHE A 88 18.77 -1.29 -1.72
CA PHE A 88 20.09 -0.70 -2.00
C PHE A 88 20.57 0.14 -0.81
N PHE A 89 19.69 0.93 -0.20
CA PHE A 89 19.97 1.71 1.00
C PHE A 89 19.83 0.91 2.32
N ARG A 90 19.74 -0.43 2.24
CA ARG A 90 19.61 -1.35 3.40
C ARG A 90 18.46 -0.97 4.34
N LYS A 91 17.35 -0.46 3.80
CA LYS A 91 16.15 -0.12 4.58
C LYS A 91 15.21 -1.32 4.68
N LYS A 92 14.70 -1.60 5.87
CA LYS A 92 13.63 -2.57 6.07
C LYS A 92 12.38 -2.09 5.35
N THR A 93 11.77 -2.96 4.55
CA THR A 93 10.63 -2.57 3.72
C THR A 93 9.52 -3.59 3.88
N SER A 94 8.33 -3.12 4.24
CA SER A 94 7.10 -3.91 4.25
C SER A 94 6.20 -3.46 3.10
N VAL A 95 5.32 -4.35 2.67
CA VAL A 95 4.39 -4.09 1.55
C VAL A 95 2.97 -4.30 2.04
N PHE A 96 2.09 -3.33 1.79
CA PHE A 96 0.66 -3.47 2.06
C PHE A 96 -0.12 -3.46 0.74
N ILE A 97 -0.68 -4.61 0.36
CA ILE A 97 -1.45 -4.78 -0.86
C ILE A 97 -2.91 -4.39 -0.57
N HIS A 98 -3.29 -3.17 -0.94
CA HIS A 98 -4.64 -2.62 -0.72
C HIS A 98 -5.69 -3.09 -1.72
N GLY A 99 -5.28 -3.52 -2.91
CA GLY A 99 -6.19 -3.96 -3.96
C GLY A 99 -5.65 -5.19 -4.67
N PHE A 100 -6.54 -6.12 -4.98
CA PHE A 100 -6.22 -7.36 -5.68
C PHE A 100 -7.04 -7.46 -6.96
N ASN A 101 -6.38 -7.30 -8.11
CA ASN A 101 -7.02 -7.49 -9.40
C ASN A 101 -6.86 -8.95 -9.84
N PHE A 102 -7.93 -9.73 -9.71
CA PHE A 102 -7.94 -11.15 -10.06
C PHE A 102 -7.71 -11.41 -11.55
N GLU A 103 -8.21 -10.54 -12.43
CA GLU A 103 -7.98 -10.69 -13.87
C GLU A 103 -6.50 -10.48 -14.23
N TYR A 104 -5.87 -9.46 -13.64
CA TYR A 104 -4.43 -9.29 -13.76
C TYR A 104 -3.67 -10.50 -13.18
N ALA A 105 -4.10 -10.99 -12.03
CA ALA A 105 -3.45 -12.12 -11.35
C ALA A 105 -3.45 -13.41 -12.16
N LYS A 106 -4.46 -13.65 -13.03
CA LYS A 106 -4.51 -14.83 -13.90
C LYS A 106 -3.35 -14.88 -14.89
N ASN A 107 -2.96 -13.73 -15.44
CA ASN A 107 -2.00 -13.61 -16.54
C ASN A 107 -0.68 -12.92 -16.12
N ALA A 108 -0.50 -12.65 -14.83
CA ALA A 108 0.67 -11.95 -14.31
C ALA A 108 1.94 -12.83 -14.34
N ASP A 109 3.08 -12.19 -14.55
CA ASP A 109 4.39 -12.83 -14.35
C ASP A 109 4.66 -13.02 -12.84
N TRP A 110 4.16 -14.12 -12.32
CA TRP A 110 4.34 -14.48 -10.91
C TRP A 110 5.77 -14.77 -10.54
N LYS A 111 6.61 -15.19 -11.48
CA LYS A 111 8.05 -15.38 -11.23
C LYS A 111 8.71 -14.05 -10.87
N TRP A 112 8.41 -13.00 -11.65
CA TRP A 112 8.89 -11.66 -11.39
C TRP A 112 8.26 -11.03 -10.13
N ILE A 113 6.95 -11.22 -9.94
CA ILE A 113 6.23 -10.69 -8.76
C ILE A 113 6.77 -11.32 -7.48
N SER A 114 6.88 -12.66 -7.40
CA SER A 114 7.36 -13.34 -6.22
C SER A 114 8.82 -13.03 -5.92
N ALA A 115 9.67 -12.96 -6.95
CA ALA A 115 11.07 -12.56 -6.79
C ALA A 115 11.24 -11.15 -6.18
N ASN A 116 10.29 -10.25 -6.41
CA ASN A 116 10.30 -8.93 -5.79
C ASN A 116 9.61 -8.91 -4.41
N LEU A 117 8.41 -9.47 -4.27
CA LEU A 117 7.69 -9.48 -2.99
C LEU A 117 8.47 -10.22 -1.90
N ASN A 118 9.20 -11.29 -2.25
CA ASN A 118 10.06 -12.02 -1.30
C ASN A 118 11.28 -11.24 -0.79
N LYS A 119 11.49 -10.01 -1.27
CA LYS A 119 12.48 -9.07 -0.71
C LYS A 119 11.91 -8.23 0.42
N ALA A 120 10.60 -8.22 0.60
CA ALA A 120 9.94 -7.49 1.68
C ALA A 120 10.13 -8.22 3.01
N LEU A 121 10.20 -7.45 4.10
CA LEU A 121 10.24 -7.98 5.47
C LEU A 121 8.95 -8.74 5.79
N CYS A 122 7.81 -8.15 5.46
CA CYS A 122 6.50 -8.78 5.56
C CYS A 122 5.52 -8.11 4.58
N ILE A 123 4.40 -8.78 4.36
CA ILE A 123 3.34 -8.35 3.45
C ILE A 123 2.03 -8.30 4.24
N PHE A 124 1.29 -7.20 4.12
CA PHE A 124 -0.05 -7.04 4.67
C PHE A 124 -1.07 -7.17 3.55
N VAL A 125 -2.17 -7.87 3.83
CA VAL A 125 -3.30 -8.07 2.91
C VAL A 125 -4.63 -7.94 3.64
N LEU A 126 -5.70 -7.65 2.90
CA LEU A 126 -7.03 -7.33 3.44
C LEU A 126 -7.97 -8.54 3.55
N SER A 127 -7.62 -9.68 2.95
CA SER A 127 -8.46 -10.88 3.01
C SER A 127 -7.66 -12.17 3.04
N GLN A 128 -8.29 -13.23 3.55
CA GLN A 128 -7.69 -14.56 3.55
C GLN A 128 -7.47 -15.08 2.12
N ASP A 129 -8.35 -14.76 1.19
CA ASP A 129 -8.21 -15.18 -0.21
C ASP A 129 -6.97 -14.57 -0.86
N PHE A 130 -6.68 -13.28 -0.57
CA PHE A 130 -5.43 -12.65 -1.05
C PHE A 130 -4.21 -13.34 -0.46
N LYS A 131 -4.25 -13.65 0.83
CA LYS A 131 -3.17 -14.40 1.50
C LYS A 131 -2.95 -15.75 0.85
N ASN A 132 -4.01 -16.54 0.69
CA ASN A 132 -3.95 -17.88 0.10
C ASN A 132 -3.42 -17.84 -1.33
N GLU A 133 -3.86 -16.87 -2.15
CA GLU A 133 -3.38 -16.72 -3.53
C GLU A 133 -1.89 -16.37 -3.56
N LEU A 134 -1.41 -15.47 -2.72
CA LEU A 134 0.01 -15.13 -2.66
C LEU A 134 0.87 -16.32 -2.26
N ILE A 135 0.44 -17.10 -1.26
CA ILE A 135 1.12 -18.33 -0.84
C ILE A 135 1.17 -19.32 -2.00
N ARG A 136 0.04 -19.55 -2.68
CA ARG A 136 -0.06 -20.45 -3.85
C ARG A 136 0.88 -20.05 -4.98
N ARG A 137 1.16 -18.75 -5.12
CA ARG A 137 2.07 -18.18 -6.11
C ARG A 137 3.54 -18.12 -5.68
N GLY A 138 3.89 -18.76 -4.57
CA GLY A 138 5.28 -18.91 -4.14
C GLY A 138 5.85 -17.71 -3.37
N ILE A 139 4.99 -16.90 -2.76
CA ILE A 139 5.44 -15.86 -1.82
C ILE A 139 5.87 -16.54 -0.52
N LYS A 140 7.12 -16.26 -0.10
CA LYS A 140 7.77 -16.84 1.09
C LYS A 140 7.88 -15.83 2.25
N SER A 141 7.73 -14.53 1.98
CA SER A 141 7.70 -13.50 3.03
C SER A 141 6.50 -13.72 3.93
N ASP A 142 6.61 -13.35 5.20
CA ASP A 142 5.51 -13.43 6.15
C ASP A 142 4.31 -12.60 5.68
N ILE A 143 3.12 -13.21 5.63
CA ILE A 143 1.90 -12.56 5.16
C ILE A 143 0.92 -12.42 6.33
N HIS A 144 0.61 -11.17 6.67
CA HIS A 144 -0.29 -10.80 7.76
C HIS A 144 -1.63 -10.31 7.23
N LEU A 145 -2.70 -10.78 7.83
CA LEU A 145 -4.04 -10.23 7.61
C LEU A 145 -4.18 -8.92 8.39
N THR A 146 -4.78 -7.96 7.75
CA THR A 146 -5.20 -6.70 8.38
C THR A 146 -6.59 -6.35 7.89
N SER A 147 -7.21 -5.32 8.45
CA SER A 147 -8.53 -4.84 8.05
C SER A 147 -8.47 -3.39 7.59
N THR A 148 -9.44 -3.03 6.76
CA THR A 148 -9.70 -1.61 6.48
C THR A 148 -10.11 -0.92 7.77
N LYS A 149 -9.60 0.30 7.96
CA LYS A 149 -9.97 1.16 9.09
C LYS A 149 -10.88 2.26 8.59
N VAL A 150 -11.92 2.54 9.36
CA VAL A 150 -12.85 3.64 9.11
C VAL A 150 -12.68 4.61 10.28
N PRO A 151 -12.48 5.91 10.03
CA PRO A 151 -12.38 6.89 11.09
C PRO A 151 -13.67 7.00 11.90
N ASP A 152 -13.56 7.23 13.20
CA ASP A 152 -14.69 7.30 14.11
C ASP A 152 -15.72 8.36 13.72
N TYR A 153 -15.29 9.46 13.12
CA TYR A 153 -16.20 10.52 12.65
C TYR A 153 -17.12 10.06 11.50
N PHE A 154 -16.75 9.04 10.73
CA PHE A 154 -17.64 8.42 9.73
C PHE A 154 -18.74 7.58 10.39
N ILE A 155 -18.46 7.01 11.57
CA ILE A 155 -19.39 6.14 12.29
C ILE A 155 -20.30 6.99 13.18
N SER A 156 -19.78 8.04 13.81
CA SER A 156 -20.52 8.89 14.75
C SER A 156 -21.70 9.66 14.12
N GLY A 157 -21.67 9.87 12.80
CA GLY A 157 -22.79 10.47 12.04
C GLY A 157 -23.70 9.45 11.35
N PHE A 158 -23.49 8.15 11.58
CA PHE A 158 -24.24 7.10 10.88
C PHE A 158 -25.43 6.63 11.71
N ASP A 159 -26.64 6.97 11.27
CA ASP A 159 -27.87 6.45 11.86
C ASP A 159 -28.19 5.07 11.32
N LEU A 160 -28.01 4.05 12.17
CA LEU A 160 -28.31 2.65 11.84
C LEU A 160 -29.80 2.39 11.56
N SER A 161 -30.70 3.26 12.05
CA SER A 161 -32.14 3.13 11.81
C SER A 161 -32.53 3.30 10.33
N MET A 162 -31.72 4.04 9.56
CA MET A 162 -31.92 4.21 8.12
C MET A 162 -31.64 2.95 7.28
N ARG A 163 -31.03 1.92 7.85
CA ARG A 163 -30.71 0.67 7.13
C ARG A 163 -31.81 -0.39 7.15
N GLN A 164 -32.79 -0.29 8.04
CA GLN A 164 -33.82 -1.32 8.22
C GLN A 164 -34.83 -1.46 7.07
N GLY A 165 -34.76 -0.60 6.04
CA GLY A 165 -35.70 -0.63 4.91
C GLY A 165 -35.18 -1.19 3.57
N LYS A 166 -33.92 -1.63 3.46
CA LYS A 166 -33.33 -2.04 2.15
C LYS A 166 -32.64 -3.40 2.08
N ALA A 167 -32.78 -4.23 3.12
CA ALA A 167 -32.11 -5.55 3.17
C ALA A 167 -32.93 -6.71 2.60
N GLU A 168 -34.11 -6.47 2.06
CA GLU A 168 -35.00 -7.55 1.58
C GLU A 168 -34.91 -7.85 0.07
N ASN A 169 -34.04 -7.23 -0.67
CA ASN A 169 -33.90 -7.50 -2.12
C ASN A 169 -32.43 -7.51 -2.56
N ILE A 170 -31.71 -8.57 -2.26
CA ILE A 170 -30.58 -9.08 -3.02
C ILE A 170 -30.63 -10.61 -3.00
#